data_8379fa4a60321703cb9a0f36967423ab
#
_entry.id   8379fa4a60321703cb9a0f36967423ab
#
_cell.length_a   1.000
_cell.length_b   1.000
_cell.length_c   1.000
_cell.angle_alpha   90.00
_cell.angle_beta   90.00
_cell.angle_gamma   90.00
#
_symmetry.space_group_name_H-M   'P 1'
#
loop_
_entity.id
_entity.type
_entity.pdbx_description
1 polymer ?
#
loop_
_entity_poly.entity_id
_entity_poly.type
_entity_poly.pdbx_seq_one_letter_code
_entity_poly.pdbx_strand_id
1 'polypeptide(L)'
;VENMAFEYLLTSLGKGDFDMVLAAMEATPDRLENADFSDPYYNDIPPAILVKADNADQFKTLADFAGKSVGAQAATTKLDIIADSMPGANAVSLQSVLDLINDLTYGKVDAIVVDGGVAQQYAESNPDLVIAGASSELGEASAYCVAVAKGDPKGLLPGINAAIAKLNSEN
;
A
#
# COMPACT_ATOMS: atom_id res chain seq x y z
N VAL A 1 2.99 -13.11 -16.87
CA VAL A 1 2.60 -12.20 -15.78
C VAL A 1 1.14 -12.46 -15.50
N GLU A 2 0.82 -12.82 -14.26
CA GLU A 2 -0.55 -13.01 -13.78
C GLU A 2 -1.00 -11.73 -13.06
N ASN A 3 -2.26 -11.34 -13.22
CA ASN A 3 -2.88 -10.24 -12.50
C ASN A 3 -3.97 -10.77 -11.59
N MET A 4 -3.88 -10.49 -10.28
CA MET A 4 -4.87 -10.91 -9.31
C MET A 4 -4.98 -9.90 -8.17
N ALA A 5 -6.03 -10.00 -7.35
CA ALA A 5 -6.19 -9.14 -6.20
C ALA A 5 -5.05 -9.37 -5.18
N PHE A 6 -4.57 -8.27 -4.58
CA PHE A 6 -3.39 -8.25 -3.71
C PHE A 6 -3.49 -9.25 -2.55
N GLU A 7 -4.67 -9.39 -1.96
CA GLU A 7 -4.94 -10.30 -0.83
C GLU A 7 -4.66 -11.77 -1.12
N TYR A 8 -4.68 -12.19 -2.40
CA TYR A 8 -4.46 -13.59 -2.78
C TYR A 8 -3.02 -13.90 -3.18
N LEU A 9 -2.16 -12.89 -3.34
CA LEU A 9 -0.81 -13.04 -3.89
C LEU A 9 0.05 -14.04 -3.10
N LEU A 10 0.17 -13.87 -1.78
CA LEU A 10 1.00 -14.76 -0.97
C LEU A 10 0.43 -16.17 -0.85
N THR A 11 -0.90 -16.31 -0.80
CA THR A 11 -1.55 -17.63 -0.78
C THR A 11 -1.29 -18.39 -2.08
N SER A 12 -1.40 -17.75 -3.22
CA SER A 12 -1.15 -18.36 -4.54
C SER A 12 0.35 -18.64 -4.75
N LEU A 13 1.23 -17.75 -4.26
CA LEU A 13 2.67 -18.00 -4.24
C LEU A 13 3.01 -19.27 -3.44
N GLY A 14 2.42 -19.43 -2.25
CA GLY A 14 2.61 -20.62 -1.40
C GLY A 14 2.09 -21.92 -2.02
N LYS A 15 1.08 -21.84 -2.90
CA LYS A 15 0.56 -22.97 -3.69
C LYS A 15 1.44 -23.30 -4.91
N GLY A 16 2.33 -22.40 -5.29
CA GLY A 16 3.20 -22.57 -6.47
C GLY A 16 2.51 -22.19 -7.79
N ASP A 17 1.46 -21.38 -7.75
CA ASP A 17 0.77 -20.90 -8.96
C ASP A 17 1.70 -20.01 -9.81
N PHE A 18 2.67 -19.37 -9.15
CA PHE A 18 3.76 -18.59 -9.76
C PHE A 18 5.01 -18.61 -8.85
N ASP A 19 6.13 -18.11 -9.37
CA ASP A 19 7.45 -18.27 -8.74
C ASP A 19 7.81 -17.12 -7.81
N MET A 20 7.31 -15.91 -8.09
CA MET A 20 7.59 -14.70 -7.33
C MET A 20 6.45 -13.68 -7.46
N VAL A 21 6.40 -12.76 -6.51
CA VAL A 21 5.48 -11.62 -6.48
C VAL A 21 6.25 -10.31 -6.52
N LEU A 22 5.91 -9.45 -7.46
CA LEU A 22 6.40 -8.07 -7.59
C LEU A 22 5.18 -7.14 -7.64
N ALA A 23 4.77 -6.60 -6.50
CA ALA A 23 3.50 -5.90 -6.33
C ALA A 23 3.53 -4.82 -5.24
N ALA A 24 4.61 -4.05 -5.13
CA ALA A 24 4.81 -3.05 -4.08
C ALA A 24 4.52 -3.61 -2.67
N MET A 25 5.06 -4.80 -2.39
CA MET A 25 4.78 -5.52 -1.15
C MET A 25 5.90 -5.28 -0.13
N GLU A 26 5.52 -4.86 1.08
CA GLU A 26 6.41 -4.73 2.22
C GLU A 26 6.67 -6.11 2.88
N ALA A 27 7.88 -6.34 3.37
CA ALA A 27 8.26 -7.54 4.13
C ALA A 27 7.87 -7.37 5.61
N THR A 28 6.57 -7.40 5.92
CA THR A 28 6.09 -7.31 7.31
C THR A 28 6.36 -8.62 8.08
N PRO A 29 6.43 -8.59 9.44
CA PRO A 29 6.60 -9.79 10.25
C PRO A 29 5.61 -10.91 9.91
N ASP A 30 4.33 -10.58 9.77
CA ASP A 30 3.28 -11.57 9.45
C ASP A 30 3.47 -12.19 8.05
N ARG A 31 3.90 -11.39 7.07
CA ARG A 31 4.21 -11.89 5.72
C ARG A 31 5.45 -12.75 5.68
N LEU A 32 6.45 -12.44 6.51
CA LEU A 32 7.68 -13.23 6.66
C LEU A 32 7.44 -14.63 7.24
N GLU A 33 6.32 -14.87 7.91
CA GLU A 33 5.95 -16.23 8.34
C GLU A 33 5.62 -17.12 7.13
N ASN A 34 5.08 -16.57 6.05
CA ASN A 34 4.51 -17.31 4.92
C ASN A 34 5.32 -17.20 3.61
N ALA A 35 6.24 -16.24 3.52
CA ALA A 35 7.08 -16.01 2.35
C ALA A 35 8.48 -15.54 2.76
N ASP A 36 9.43 -15.66 1.85
CA ASP A 36 10.74 -15.00 1.99
C ASP A 36 10.81 -13.82 1.00
N PHE A 37 11.60 -12.80 1.35
CA PHE A 37 11.64 -11.55 0.62
C PHE A 37 13.06 -11.19 0.19
N SER A 38 13.17 -10.51 -0.94
CA SER A 38 14.41 -9.91 -1.43
C SER A 38 14.82 -8.69 -0.61
N ASP A 39 16.02 -8.18 -0.89
CA ASP A 39 16.35 -6.80 -0.60
C ASP A 39 15.32 -5.87 -1.24
N PRO A 40 15.12 -4.63 -0.71
CA PRO A 40 14.20 -3.67 -1.31
C PRO A 40 14.63 -3.28 -2.73
N TYR A 41 13.67 -3.33 -3.67
CA TYR A 41 13.89 -2.82 -5.03
C TYR A 41 13.42 -1.38 -5.20
N TYR A 42 12.60 -0.88 -4.28
CA TYR A 42 12.09 0.49 -4.30
C TYR A 42 11.78 0.95 -2.87
N ASN A 43 12.11 2.20 -2.57
CA ASN A 43 11.68 2.87 -1.36
C ASN A 43 10.69 3.96 -1.76
N ASP A 44 9.45 3.83 -1.31
CA ASP A 44 8.40 4.82 -1.56
C ASP A 44 8.55 5.99 -0.58
N ILE A 45 7.79 7.05 -0.80
CA ILE A 45 7.56 8.11 0.19
C ILE A 45 6.50 7.65 1.20
N PRO A 46 6.39 8.31 2.38
CA PRO A 46 5.42 7.94 3.40
C PRO A 46 4.00 7.78 2.84
N PRO A 47 3.19 6.86 3.38
CA PRO A 47 1.79 6.71 2.99
C PRO A 47 1.04 8.02 3.17
N ALA A 48 -0.01 8.23 2.40
CA ALA A 48 -0.77 9.46 2.44
C ALA A 48 -2.28 9.22 2.44
N ILE A 49 -3.02 10.20 2.93
CA ILE A 49 -4.47 10.21 2.96
C ILE A 49 -4.96 11.11 1.84
N LEU A 50 -5.71 10.55 0.89
CA LEU A 50 -6.42 11.33 -0.12
C LEU A 50 -7.83 11.66 0.37
N VAL A 51 -8.21 12.90 0.14
CA VAL A 51 -9.55 13.44 0.43
C VAL A 51 -10.04 14.27 -0.75
N LYS A 52 -11.33 14.59 -0.79
CA LYS A 52 -11.85 15.56 -1.76
C LYS A 52 -11.32 16.96 -1.43
N ALA A 53 -10.93 17.72 -2.44
CA ALA A 53 -10.39 19.06 -2.28
C ALA A 53 -11.31 19.99 -1.49
N ASP A 54 -12.63 19.91 -1.72
CA ASP A 54 -13.64 20.69 -1.00
C ASP A 54 -13.71 20.40 0.51
N ASN A 55 -13.17 19.26 0.94
CA ASN A 55 -13.19 18.81 2.32
C ASN A 55 -11.82 18.88 3.01
N ALA A 56 -10.76 19.28 2.31
CA ALA A 56 -9.39 19.24 2.80
C ALA A 56 -9.16 19.94 4.15
N ASP A 57 -9.83 21.05 4.37
CA ASP A 57 -9.73 21.83 5.61
C ASP A 57 -10.31 21.14 6.85
N GLN A 58 -11.09 20.06 6.66
CA GLN A 58 -11.67 19.26 7.74
C GLN A 58 -10.71 18.18 8.26
N PHE A 59 -9.61 17.86 7.54
CA PHE A 59 -8.75 16.73 7.80
C PHE A 59 -7.27 17.15 8.01
N LYS A 60 -7.03 17.84 9.12
CA LYS A 60 -5.70 18.39 9.49
C LYS A 60 -4.89 17.45 10.37
N THR A 61 -5.59 16.64 11.17
CA THR A 61 -5.02 15.67 12.10
C THR A 61 -5.70 14.31 11.95
N LEU A 62 -5.06 13.25 12.42
CA LEU A 62 -5.65 11.90 12.38
C LEU A 62 -6.92 11.78 13.24
N ALA A 63 -7.07 12.60 14.27
CA ALA A 63 -8.26 12.65 15.10
C ALA A 63 -9.52 13.15 14.35
N ASP A 64 -9.33 13.91 13.28
CA ASP A 64 -10.46 14.46 12.48
C ASP A 64 -11.21 13.36 11.71
N PHE A 65 -10.65 12.16 11.63
CA PHE A 65 -11.30 11.00 10.99
C PHE A 65 -12.24 10.22 11.91
N ALA A 66 -12.41 10.62 13.18
CA ALA A 66 -13.36 9.97 14.08
C ALA A 66 -14.79 10.01 13.50
N GLY A 67 -15.43 8.83 13.37
CA GLY A 67 -16.74 8.66 12.76
C GLY A 67 -16.77 8.74 11.22
N LYS A 68 -15.63 8.99 10.56
CA LYS A 68 -15.51 9.05 9.10
C LYS A 68 -15.27 7.69 8.51
N SER A 69 -15.68 7.48 7.26
CA SER A 69 -15.40 6.27 6.48
C SER A 69 -14.07 6.44 5.77
N VAL A 70 -13.08 5.62 6.13
CA VAL A 70 -11.73 5.67 5.55
C VAL A 70 -11.41 4.37 4.84
N GLY A 71 -11.15 4.46 3.54
CA GLY A 71 -10.89 3.30 2.69
C GLY A 71 -9.40 2.95 2.61
N ALA A 72 -9.09 1.66 2.50
CA ALA A 72 -7.78 1.16 2.11
C ALA A 72 -7.90 -0.15 1.33
N GLN A 73 -6.84 -0.51 0.59
CA GLN A 73 -6.84 -1.76 -0.16
C GLN A 73 -6.72 -2.96 0.79
N ALA A 74 -7.48 -4.00 0.49
CA ALA A 74 -7.52 -5.25 1.25
C ALA A 74 -6.12 -5.86 1.42
N ALA A 75 -5.83 -6.36 2.62
CA ALA A 75 -4.58 -7.02 3.01
C ALA A 75 -3.31 -6.15 2.87
N THR A 76 -3.46 -4.82 2.84
CA THR A 76 -2.33 -3.90 2.87
C THR A 76 -2.12 -3.32 4.27
N THR A 77 -0.89 -2.88 4.55
CA THR A 77 -0.52 -2.16 5.78
C THR A 77 -1.33 -0.88 6.00
N LYS A 78 -2.02 -0.38 4.97
CA LYS A 78 -2.84 0.82 5.04
C LYS A 78 -4.13 0.60 5.85
N LEU A 79 -4.64 -0.63 5.92
CA LEU A 79 -5.72 -0.99 6.85
C LEU A 79 -5.24 -0.95 8.30
N ASP A 80 -4.01 -1.42 8.55
CA ASP A 80 -3.41 -1.38 9.89
C ASP A 80 -3.20 0.07 10.34
N ILE A 81 -2.75 0.95 9.44
CA ILE A 81 -2.62 2.39 9.70
C ILE A 81 -3.96 2.99 10.13
N ILE A 82 -5.07 2.66 9.46
CA ILE A 82 -6.40 3.15 9.85
C ILE A 82 -6.76 2.64 11.25
N ALA A 83 -6.56 1.36 11.51
CA ALA A 83 -6.92 0.73 12.78
C ALA A 83 -6.11 1.30 13.97
N ASP A 84 -4.81 1.50 13.77
CA ASP A 84 -3.88 1.85 14.83
C ASP A 84 -3.76 3.36 15.05
N SER A 85 -3.90 4.16 13.98
CA SER A 85 -3.59 5.59 14.01
C SER A 85 -4.81 6.51 13.88
N MET A 86 -5.99 5.98 13.49
CA MET A 86 -7.20 6.78 13.30
C MET A 86 -8.33 6.34 14.26
N PRO A 87 -8.25 6.66 15.55
CA PRO A 87 -9.23 6.18 16.53
C PRO A 87 -10.64 6.65 16.20
N GLY A 88 -11.57 5.69 16.10
CA GLY A 88 -12.96 5.94 15.78
C GLY A 88 -13.28 6.12 14.30
N ALA A 89 -12.32 5.99 13.39
CA ALA A 89 -12.59 5.89 11.96
C ALA A 89 -13.25 4.54 11.62
N ASN A 90 -14.13 4.56 10.62
CA ASN A 90 -14.76 3.36 10.08
C ASN A 90 -13.94 2.86 8.88
N ALA A 91 -13.15 1.82 9.07
CA ALA A 91 -12.33 1.27 7.99
C ALA A 91 -13.20 0.59 6.92
N VAL A 92 -12.94 0.92 5.66
CA VAL A 92 -13.58 0.32 4.48
C VAL A 92 -12.50 -0.38 3.65
N SER A 93 -12.62 -1.69 3.46
CA SER A 93 -11.68 -2.50 2.70
C SER A 93 -12.21 -2.77 1.30
N LEU A 94 -11.45 -2.40 0.25
CA LEU A 94 -11.75 -2.70 -1.15
C LEU A 94 -10.58 -3.43 -1.81
N GLN A 95 -10.87 -4.20 -2.87
CA GLN A 95 -9.83 -5.01 -3.52
C GLN A 95 -8.88 -4.20 -4.40
N SER A 96 -9.32 -3.07 -4.95
CA SER A 96 -8.50 -2.27 -5.84
C SER A 96 -8.41 -0.79 -5.41
N VAL A 97 -7.25 -0.17 -5.68
CA VAL A 97 -7.07 1.27 -5.49
C VAL A 97 -8.02 2.08 -6.39
N LEU A 98 -8.31 1.58 -7.60
CA LEU A 98 -9.23 2.27 -8.51
C LEU A 98 -10.66 2.33 -7.94
N ASP A 99 -11.12 1.26 -7.28
CA ASP A 99 -12.43 1.26 -6.63
C ASP A 99 -12.45 2.24 -5.43
N LEU A 100 -11.34 2.32 -4.67
CA LEU A 100 -11.18 3.30 -3.60
C LEU A 100 -11.27 4.75 -4.12
N ILE A 101 -10.57 5.06 -5.21
CA ILE A 101 -10.62 6.38 -5.86
C ILE A 101 -12.04 6.70 -6.35
N ASN A 102 -12.72 5.74 -6.94
CA ASN A 102 -14.12 5.91 -7.36
C ASN A 102 -15.02 6.18 -6.15
N ASP A 103 -14.90 5.39 -5.09
CA ASP A 103 -15.71 5.55 -3.88
C ASP A 103 -15.45 6.89 -3.17
N LEU A 104 -14.19 7.37 -3.15
CA LEU A 104 -13.86 8.70 -2.67
C LEU A 104 -14.48 9.80 -3.54
N THR A 105 -14.34 9.69 -4.86
CA THR A 105 -14.85 10.68 -5.83
C THR A 105 -16.37 10.82 -5.72
N TYR A 106 -17.08 9.69 -5.59
CA TYR A 106 -18.54 9.68 -5.44
C TYR A 106 -19.03 9.88 -4.00
N GLY A 107 -18.13 10.10 -3.04
CA GLY A 107 -18.48 10.39 -1.64
C GLY A 107 -19.05 9.21 -0.86
N LYS A 108 -18.74 7.98 -1.25
CA LYS A 108 -19.08 6.76 -0.49
C LYS A 108 -18.13 6.54 0.68
N VAL A 109 -16.89 7.04 0.57
CA VAL A 109 -15.94 7.17 1.66
C VAL A 109 -15.50 8.62 1.79
N ASP A 110 -15.12 9.03 3.00
CA ASP A 110 -14.66 10.40 3.29
C ASP A 110 -13.18 10.58 2.91
N ALA A 111 -12.40 9.53 3.00
CA ALA A 111 -10.96 9.51 2.74
C ALA A 111 -10.48 8.12 2.31
N ILE A 112 -9.29 8.05 1.76
CA ILE A 112 -8.58 6.78 1.52
C ILE A 112 -7.11 6.90 1.93
N VAL A 113 -6.54 5.81 2.48
CA VAL A 113 -5.11 5.70 2.77
C VAL A 113 -4.48 4.83 1.68
N VAL A 114 -3.46 5.37 1.03
CA VAL A 114 -2.73 4.71 -0.06
C VAL A 114 -1.23 4.94 0.06
N ASP A 115 -0.45 4.26 -0.76
CA ASP A 115 0.99 4.50 -0.89
C ASP A 115 1.25 5.94 -1.33
N GLY A 116 2.35 6.53 -0.84
CA GLY A 116 2.61 7.95 -1.03
C GLY A 116 2.78 8.33 -2.50
N GLY A 117 3.50 7.52 -3.28
CA GLY A 117 3.65 7.75 -4.72
C GLY A 117 2.33 7.65 -5.48
N VAL A 118 1.44 6.75 -5.06
CA VAL A 118 0.09 6.62 -5.61
C VAL A 118 -0.74 7.87 -5.28
N ALA A 119 -0.69 8.34 -4.03
CA ALA A 119 -1.40 9.55 -3.61
C ALA A 119 -0.97 10.78 -4.43
N GLN A 120 0.33 10.98 -4.61
CA GLN A 120 0.86 12.07 -5.43
C GLN A 120 0.34 12.00 -6.86
N GLN A 121 0.43 10.85 -7.50
CA GLN A 121 -0.02 10.66 -8.88
C GLN A 121 -1.51 11.00 -9.06
N TYR A 122 -2.36 10.56 -8.12
CA TYR A 122 -3.79 10.85 -8.18
C TYR A 122 -4.10 12.32 -7.88
N ALA A 123 -3.43 12.94 -6.93
CA ALA A 123 -3.61 14.37 -6.64
C ALA A 123 -3.14 15.26 -7.80
N GLU A 124 -2.06 14.89 -8.49
CA GLU A 124 -1.58 15.62 -9.68
C GLU A 124 -2.50 15.47 -10.90
N SER A 125 -3.07 14.28 -11.09
CA SER A 125 -3.91 13.99 -12.25
C SER A 125 -5.40 14.31 -12.06
N ASN A 126 -5.84 14.53 -10.82
CA ASN A 126 -7.23 14.81 -10.49
C ASN A 126 -7.33 16.01 -9.53
N PRO A 127 -7.68 17.21 -10.02
CA PRO A 127 -7.73 18.42 -9.19
C PRO A 127 -8.82 18.39 -8.09
N ASP A 128 -9.77 17.45 -8.17
CA ASP A 128 -10.80 17.27 -7.14
C ASP A 128 -10.30 16.46 -5.93
N LEU A 129 -9.09 15.90 -6.02
CA LEU A 129 -8.46 15.12 -4.95
C LEU A 129 -7.18 15.80 -4.46
N VAL A 130 -6.98 15.79 -3.15
CA VAL A 130 -5.77 16.36 -2.53
C VAL A 130 -5.27 15.45 -1.40
N ILE A 131 -3.99 15.58 -1.09
CA ILE A 131 -3.39 14.94 0.08
C ILE A 131 -3.78 15.76 1.33
N ALA A 132 -4.44 15.12 2.29
CA ALA A 132 -4.84 15.75 3.55
C ALA A 132 -3.63 16.14 4.41
N GLY A 133 -3.73 17.24 5.15
CA GLY A 133 -2.69 17.69 6.07
C GLY A 133 -2.32 16.66 7.15
N ALA A 134 -3.30 15.88 7.59
CA ALA A 134 -3.14 14.76 8.53
C ALA A 134 -2.12 13.70 8.05
N SER A 135 -1.82 13.61 6.75
CA SER A 135 -0.83 12.66 6.21
C SER A 135 0.56 12.84 6.84
N SER A 136 0.89 14.03 7.31
CA SER A 136 2.17 14.30 8.00
C SER A 136 2.33 13.59 9.34
N GLU A 137 1.24 13.03 9.88
CA GLU A 137 1.23 12.26 11.13
C GLU A 137 1.33 10.75 10.87
N LEU A 138 1.29 10.30 9.60
CA LEU A 138 1.46 8.90 9.23
C LEU A 138 2.95 8.50 9.33
N GLY A 139 3.17 7.20 9.47
CA GLY A 139 4.49 6.63 9.69
C GLY A 139 5.48 6.82 8.54
N GLU A 140 6.54 6.02 8.58
CA GLU A 140 7.66 6.12 7.64
C GLU A 140 7.32 5.56 6.25
N ALA A 141 8.23 5.83 5.31
CA ALA A 141 8.16 5.32 3.94
C ALA A 141 8.23 3.78 3.89
N SER A 142 7.52 3.20 2.96
CA SER A 142 7.51 1.75 2.72
C SER A 142 8.66 1.32 1.81
N ALA A 143 9.31 0.21 2.16
CA ALA A 143 10.29 -0.46 1.31
C ALA A 143 9.63 -1.67 0.64
N TYR A 144 9.67 -1.72 -0.70
CA TYR A 144 9.04 -2.78 -1.48
C TYR A 144 10.02 -3.84 -1.89
N CYS A 145 9.66 -5.11 -1.63
CA CYS A 145 10.48 -6.27 -1.87
C CYS A 145 9.77 -7.25 -2.82
N VAL A 146 10.57 -8.10 -3.46
CA VAL A 146 10.04 -9.26 -4.20
C VAL A 146 9.82 -10.40 -3.23
N ALA A 147 8.61 -10.98 -3.23
CA ALA A 147 8.33 -12.17 -2.42
C ALA A 147 8.54 -13.44 -3.23
N VAL A 148 9.09 -14.47 -2.59
CA VAL A 148 9.20 -15.85 -3.08
C VAL A 148 8.58 -16.80 -2.07
N ALA A 149 8.28 -18.03 -2.50
CA ALA A 149 7.73 -19.05 -1.62
C ALA A 149 8.67 -19.29 -0.41
N LYS A 150 8.07 -19.55 0.74
CA LYS A 150 8.82 -19.77 2.00
C LYS A 150 9.89 -20.85 1.84
N GLY A 151 11.11 -20.54 2.29
CA GLY A 151 12.30 -21.40 2.15
C GLY A 151 12.99 -21.29 0.79
N ASP A 152 12.52 -20.40 -0.10
CA ASP A 152 13.07 -20.18 -1.47
C ASP A 152 13.39 -21.51 -2.20
N PRO A 153 12.40 -22.41 -2.39
CA PRO A 153 12.65 -23.75 -2.90
C PRO A 153 13.25 -23.79 -4.33
N LYS A 154 13.18 -22.67 -5.04
CA LYS A 154 13.75 -22.51 -6.40
C LYS A 154 15.09 -21.77 -6.42
N GLY A 155 15.57 -21.28 -5.25
CA GLY A 155 16.83 -20.55 -5.14
C GLY A 155 16.84 -19.24 -5.92
N LEU A 156 15.74 -18.49 -5.92
CA LEU A 156 15.57 -17.28 -6.72
C LEU A 156 16.17 -16.03 -6.05
N LEU A 157 16.14 -15.96 -4.71
CA LEU A 157 16.54 -14.77 -3.97
C LEU A 157 17.97 -14.28 -4.27
N PRO A 158 19.00 -15.15 -4.37
CA PRO A 158 20.35 -14.67 -4.71
C PRO A 158 20.42 -13.97 -6.06
N GLY A 159 19.71 -14.49 -7.07
CA GLY A 159 19.65 -13.89 -8.41
C GLY A 159 18.85 -12.58 -8.41
N ILE A 160 17.72 -12.52 -7.69
CA ILE A 160 16.90 -11.33 -7.53
C ILE A 160 17.70 -10.22 -6.84
N ASN A 161 18.36 -10.53 -5.70
CA ASN A 161 19.16 -9.55 -4.97
C ASN A 161 20.35 -9.03 -5.79
N ALA A 162 21.02 -9.91 -6.56
CA ALA A 162 22.09 -9.49 -7.47
C ALA A 162 21.58 -8.53 -8.56
N ALA A 163 20.37 -8.77 -9.10
CA ALA A 163 19.74 -7.89 -10.07
C ALA A 163 19.37 -6.53 -9.46
N ILE A 164 18.80 -6.52 -8.25
CA ILE A 164 18.47 -5.30 -7.50
C ILE A 164 19.73 -4.47 -7.24
N ALA A 165 20.80 -5.11 -6.73
CA ALA A 165 22.07 -4.44 -6.46
C ALA A 165 22.67 -3.81 -7.72
N LYS A 166 22.58 -4.49 -8.86
CA LYS A 166 23.03 -3.96 -10.15
C LYS A 166 22.23 -2.73 -10.56
N LEU A 167 20.90 -2.80 -10.53
CA LEU A 167 20.02 -1.66 -10.87
C LEU A 167 20.31 -0.45 -9.97
N ASN A 168 20.48 -0.65 -8.68
CA ASN A 168 20.79 0.42 -7.74
C ASN A 168 22.19 1.05 -7.96
N SER A 169 23.12 0.32 -8.56
CA SER A 169 24.48 0.85 -8.88
C SER A 169 24.54 1.61 -10.19
N GLU A 170 23.55 1.46 -11.08
CA GLU A 170 23.48 2.10 -12.39
C GLU A 170 22.61 3.39 -12.40
N ASN A 171 21.93 3.70 -11.29
CA ASN A 171 21.13 4.92 -11.07
C ASN A 171 21.81 5.87 -10.10
#